data_711e92933207f1340a8e2d8f6cb64d71
#
_entry.id   711e92933207f1340a8e2d8f6cb64d71
#
_cell.length_a   1.000
_cell.length_b   1.000
_cell.length_c   1.000
_cell.angle_alpha   90.00
_cell.angle_beta   90.00
_cell.angle_gamma   90.00
#
_symmetry.space_group_name_H-M   'P 1'
#
loop_
_entity.id
_entity.type
_entity.pdbx_description
1 polymer ?
#
loop_
_entity_poly.entity_id
_entity_poly.type
_entity_poly.pdbx_seq_one_letter_code
_entity_poly.pdbx_strand_id
1 'polypeptide(L)'
;EDQSSQSYKIKNKLQLTDVPTVYIDVEGVGETDADLNKALYKDRATGEAPYLNAVITVKDNGTDKDTKHLEEFTDKVKIKVRGNSTANPTNGKKAYRLKFDKKLGATKHDMLGLGYSARNWTLLANVFDHSMIRNALSYHLEKEVGMDFCPGYKFADVVINGNYRGTYQICDHVEIDKNRVNIDEDTGWMLEFQGRGDMLDKPLCFSKDGILMNIKNPEPADEKDETQVADVIAPIQDWFTGTWKSKWTGSNVFDTQTGWRSVNDEESLIKFWIITELTGDYDGWMTVKAYKEADEDKLHYGPVWDKDLAYGNYSGENSNVFISDTQNSSSLTGYLKDYLFKDPRFMAKAKVRLKK
;
A
#
# COMPACT_ATOMS: atom_id res chain seq x y z
N GLU A 1 25.77 26.61 8.23
CA GLU A 1 24.46 27.27 8.05
C GLU A 1 23.47 26.19 7.63
N ASP A 2 22.48 26.02 8.46
CA ASP A 2 21.46 24.97 8.31
C ASP A 2 20.52 25.33 7.13
N GLN A 3 20.66 24.63 5.99
CA GLN A 3 19.81 24.80 4.82
C GLN A 3 18.44 24.12 4.97
N SER A 4 18.14 23.51 6.13
CA SER A 4 16.92 22.73 6.35
C SER A 4 15.65 23.56 6.58
N SER A 5 15.76 24.89 6.69
CA SER A 5 14.65 25.78 7.05
C SER A 5 14.21 26.78 5.97
N GLN A 6 14.78 26.76 4.76
CA GLN A 6 14.32 27.65 3.70
C GLN A 6 13.12 27.05 2.98
N SER A 7 11.91 27.54 3.32
CA SER A 7 10.73 27.31 2.50
C SER A 7 10.84 28.17 1.23
N TYR A 8 11.06 27.55 0.09
CA TYR A 8 11.04 28.24 -1.20
C TYR A 8 9.60 28.49 -1.63
N LYS A 9 9.12 29.74 -1.54
CA LYS A 9 7.84 30.12 -2.11
C LYS A 9 7.98 30.29 -3.62
N ILE A 10 7.32 29.41 -4.37
CA ILE A 10 7.27 29.50 -5.83
C ILE A 10 5.97 30.22 -6.20
N LYS A 11 6.06 31.54 -6.41
CA LYS A 11 4.90 32.37 -6.76
C LYS A 11 4.47 32.27 -8.23
N ASN A 12 5.30 31.73 -9.10
CA ASN A 12 5.00 31.56 -10.52
C ASN A 12 5.22 30.08 -10.88
N LYS A 13 4.44 29.54 -11.81
CA LYS A 13 4.52 28.17 -12.35
C LYS A 13 5.90 27.88 -12.98
N LEU A 14 6.94 27.92 -12.16
CA LEU A 14 8.30 27.65 -12.58
C LEU A 14 8.51 26.15 -12.61
N GLN A 15 9.02 25.63 -13.70
CA GLN A 15 9.49 24.25 -13.78
C GLN A 15 10.67 24.07 -12.83
N LEU A 16 10.57 23.12 -11.90
CA LEU A 16 11.58 22.87 -10.87
C LEU A 16 12.57 21.81 -11.29
N THR A 17 12.09 20.79 -11.97
CA THR A 17 12.85 19.65 -12.48
C THR A 17 12.26 19.22 -13.82
N ASP A 18 12.81 18.15 -14.39
CA ASP A 18 12.29 17.52 -15.63
C ASP A 18 11.10 16.56 -15.39
N VAL A 19 10.68 16.40 -14.14
CA VAL A 19 9.49 15.60 -13.81
C VAL A 19 8.23 16.45 -13.80
N PRO A 20 7.04 15.86 -13.94
CA PRO A 20 5.77 16.57 -13.81
C PRO A 20 5.66 17.31 -12.48
N THR A 21 4.86 18.37 -12.45
CA THR A 21 4.59 19.14 -11.24
C THR A 21 3.11 19.06 -10.87
N VAL A 22 2.85 18.72 -9.61
CA VAL A 22 1.52 18.67 -9.00
C VAL A 22 1.37 19.83 -8.03
N TYR A 23 0.51 20.77 -8.37
CA TYR A 23 0.13 21.90 -7.53
C TYR A 23 -1.16 21.54 -6.80
N ILE A 24 -1.20 21.77 -5.48
CA ILE A 24 -2.37 21.47 -4.65
C ILE A 24 -2.65 22.71 -3.79
N ASP A 25 -3.80 23.35 -4.02
CA ASP A 25 -4.24 24.49 -3.25
C ASP A 25 -5.35 24.04 -2.28
N VAL A 26 -4.99 23.87 -1.00
CA VAL A 26 -5.88 23.42 0.06
C VAL A 26 -6.76 24.57 0.53
N GLU A 27 -8.08 24.38 0.47
CA GLU A 27 -9.06 25.43 0.78
C GLU A 27 -9.01 25.83 2.27
N GLY A 28 -9.01 27.14 2.52
CA GLY A 28 -9.08 27.69 3.87
C GLY A 28 -7.82 27.50 4.72
N VAL A 29 -6.73 27.05 4.13
CA VAL A 29 -5.45 26.84 4.83
C VAL A 29 -4.44 27.88 4.37
N GLY A 30 -3.72 28.48 5.33
CA GLY A 30 -2.67 29.45 5.04
C GLY A 30 -1.47 28.84 4.28
N GLU A 31 -0.58 29.71 3.84
CA GLU A 31 0.57 29.34 3.00
C GLU A 31 1.80 28.91 3.82
N THR A 32 1.79 29.06 5.15
CA THR A 32 2.97 28.73 5.96
C THR A 32 3.05 27.22 6.22
N ASP A 33 4.25 26.70 6.45
CA ASP A 33 4.44 25.31 6.86
C ASP A 33 3.71 25.00 8.17
N ALA A 34 3.59 25.96 9.07
CA ALA A 34 2.84 25.80 10.31
C ALA A 34 1.33 25.61 10.04
N ASP A 35 0.75 26.41 9.14
CA ASP A 35 -0.66 26.30 8.75
C ASP A 35 -0.93 24.94 8.09
N LEU A 36 -0.07 24.53 7.14
CA LEU A 36 -0.19 23.24 6.45
C LEU A 36 -0.03 22.06 7.41
N ASN A 37 0.93 22.11 8.33
CA ASN A 37 1.15 21.04 9.29
C ASN A 37 0.03 20.94 10.32
N LYS A 38 -0.62 22.05 10.66
CA LYS A 38 -1.80 22.08 11.54
C LYS A 38 -3.03 21.51 10.84
N ALA A 39 -3.22 21.82 9.57
CA ALA A 39 -4.40 21.40 8.79
C ALA A 39 -4.26 19.96 8.26
N LEU A 40 -3.09 19.63 7.69
CA LEU A 40 -2.75 18.32 7.16
C LEU A 40 -1.99 17.51 8.24
N TYR A 41 -2.74 16.84 9.10
CA TYR A 41 -2.21 16.03 10.19
C TYR A 41 -2.78 14.60 10.18
N LYS A 42 -2.15 13.73 10.93
CA LYS A 42 -2.72 12.46 11.37
C LYS A 42 -2.47 12.31 12.87
N ASP A 43 -3.54 12.12 13.61
CA ASP A 43 -3.45 11.70 14.99
C ASP A 43 -3.02 10.23 15.04
N ARG A 44 -1.85 9.96 15.61
CA ARG A 44 -1.31 8.61 15.66
C ARG A 44 -1.99 7.73 16.69
N ALA A 45 -2.55 8.32 17.74
CA ALA A 45 -3.25 7.57 18.78
C ALA A 45 -4.61 7.08 18.28
N THR A 46 -5.37 7.96 17.63
CA THR A 46 -6.71 7.62 17.09
C THR A 46 -6.66 7.14 15.64
N GLY A 47 -5.57 7.43 14.93
CA GLY A 47 -5.44 7.20 13.49
C GLY A 47 -6.24 8.17 12.64
N GLU A 48 -6.86 9.19 13.23
CA GLU A 48 -7.64 10.20 12.54
C GLU A 48 -6.76 11.02 11.59
N ALA A 49 -7.21 11.17 10.34
CA ALA A 49 -6.59 12.00 9.34
C ALA A 49 -7.70 12.60 8.46
N PRO A 50 -8.11 13.85 8.72
CA PRO A 50 -9.22 14.45 8.01
C PRO A 50 -8.91 14.68 6.54
N TYR A 51 -9.91 14.49 5.68
CA TYR A 51 -9.85 14.94 4.31
C TYR A 51 -10.16 16.44 4.24
N LEU A 52 -9.30 17.18 3.58
CA LEU A 52 -9.49 18.58 3.24
C LEU A 52 -9.82 18.72 1.76
N ASN A 53 -10.66 19.68 1.40
CA ASN A 53 -10.91 20.03 0.01
C ASN A 53 -9.75 20.83 -0.54
N ALA A 54 -9.41 20.60 -1.80
CA ALA A 54 -8.35 21.29 -2.50
C ALA A 54 -8.67 21.38 -4.00
N VAL A 55 -7.95 22.24 -4.69
CA VAL A 55 -7.83 22.24 -6.14
C VAL A 55 -6.46 21.69 -6.50
N ILE A 56 -6.42 20.74 -7.43
CA ILE A 56 -5.19 20.17 -7.96
C ILE A 56 -4.98 20.62 -9.40
N THR A 57 -3.76 20.99 -9.74
CA THR A 57 -3.33 21.24 -11.12
C THR A 57 -2.09 20.39 -11.41
N VAL A 58 -2.15 19.60 -12.46
CA VAL A 58 -1.03 18.76 -12.92
C VAL A 58 -0.44 19.39 -14.19
N LYS A 59 0.89 19.51 -14.22
CA LYS A 59 1.69 19.97 -15.35
C LYS A 59 2.72 18.93 -15.71
N ASP A 60 2.73 18.50 -16.96
CA ASP A 60 3.60 17.42 -17.42
C ASP A 60 5.04 17.83 -17.67
N ASN A 61 5.33 19.11 -17.86
CA ASN A 61 6.63 19.70 -18.17
C ASN A 61 7.30 19.20 -19.48
N GLY A 62 6.83 18.14 -20.09
CA GLY A 62 7.11 17.75 -21.48
C GLY A 62 8.56 17.39 -21.86
N THR A 63 9.42 17.08 -20.88
CA THR A 63 10.87 16.92 -21.15
C THR A 63 11.30 15.48 -21.43
N ASP A 64 10.52 14.51 -21.01
CA ASP A 64 10.82 13.09 -21.25
C ASP A 64 10.20 12.61 -22.58
N LYS A 65 11.04 12.38 -23.58
CA LYS A 65 10.58 11.95 -24.92
C LYS A 65 10.16 10.48 -24.99
N ASP A 66 10.55 9.69 -23.99
CA ASP A 66 10.38 8.22 -23.98
C ASP A 66 9.26 7.75 -23.06
N THR A 67 8.69 8.62 -22.22
CA THR A 67 7.59 8.27 -21.34
C THR A 67 6.24 8.76 -21.86
N LYS A 68 5.17 8.05 -21.52
CA LYS A 68 3.81 8.53 -21.75
C LYS A 68 3.62 9.83 -20.97
N HIS A 69 3.26 10.88 -21.68
CA HIS A 69 2.95 12.18 -21.11
C HIS A 69 1.72 12.09 -20.21
N LEU A 70 1.75 12.83 -19.10
CA LEU A 70 0.57 13.03 -18.27
C LEU A 70 -0.39 13.98 -18.96
N GLU A 71 -1.68 13.69 -18.87
CA GLU A 71 -2.71 14.67 -19.20
C GLU A 71 -2.60 15.85 -18.23
N GLU A 72 -2.45 17.07 -18.76
CA GLU A 72 -2.51 18.27 -17.95
C GLU A 72 -3.96 18.61 -17.62
N PHE A 73 -4.27 18.79 -16.35
CA PHE A 73 -5.61 19.12 -15.91
C PHE A 73 -5.63 19.98 -14.66
N THR A 74 -6.79 20.58 -14.39
CA THR A 74 -7.13 21.22 -13.12
C THR A 74 -8.49 20.68 -12.68
N ASP A 75 -8.60 20.17 -11.46
CA ASP A 75 -9.85 19.64 -10.92
C ASP A 75 -9.89 19.79 -9.38
N LYS A 76 -11.05 19.53 -8.79
CA LYS A 76 -11.23 19.45 -7.35
C LYS A 76 -10.75 18.10 -6.82
N VAL A 77 -10.15 18.11 -5.65
CA VAL A 77 -9.63 16.91 -5.00
C VAL A 77 -9.80 17.01 -3.49
N LYS A 78 -9.88 15.88 -2.82
CA LYS A 78 -9.66 15.79 -1.38
C LYS A 78 -8.26 15.28 -1.11
N ILE A 79 -7.58 15.90 -0.15
CA ILE A 79 -6.25 15.50 0.30
C ILE A 79 -6.29 15.15 1.79
N LYS A 80 -5.59 14.09 2.19
CA LYS A 80 -5.29 13.78 3.59
C LYS A 80 -3.91 13.20 3.79
N VAL A 81 -3.36 13.35 5.00
CA VAL A 81 -2.13 12.65 5.39
C VAL A 81 -2.38 11.15 5.46
N ARG A 82 -1.44 10.36 4.97
CA ARG A 82 -1.44 8.90 5.06
C ARG A 82 -0.13 8.37 5.66
N GLY A 83 -0.12 7.06 5.91
CA GLY A 83 1.00 6.35 6.53
C GLY A 83 0.89 6.33 8.06
N ASN A 84 1.82 5.67 8.69
CA ASN A 84 1.95 5.63 10.15
C ASN A 84 3.23 6.36 10.58
N SER A 85 4.39 5.77 10.34
CA SER A 85 5.69 6.39 10.67
C SER A 85 5.93 7.68 9.86
N THR A 86 5.59 7.68 8.57
CA THR A 86 5.70 8.84 7.67
C THR A 86 4.77 10.00 8.04
N ALA A 87 3.70 9.73 8.79
CA ALA A 87 2.78 10.76 9.27
C ALA A 87 3.25 11.47 10.55
N ASN A 88 4.40 11.08 11.12
CA ASN A 88 4.93 11.71 12.32
C ASN A 88 5.11 13.22 12.10
N PRO A 89 4.61 14.07 13.01
CA PRO A 89 4.74 15.52 12.93
C PRO A 89 6.19 16.02 12.81
N THR A 90 7.15 15.27 13.33
CA THR A 90 8.58 15.61 13.25
C THR A 90 9.19 15.37 11.85
N ASN A 91 8.51 14.61 10.98
CA ASN A 91 8.95 14.44 9.60
C ASN A 91 8.60 15.69 8.80
N GLY A 92 9.59 16.34 8.22
CA GLY A 92 9.40 17.53 7.40
C GLY A 92 8.61 17.28 6.10
N LYS A 93 8.48 16.01 5.69
CA LYS A 93 7.80 15.59 4.47
C LYS A 93 6.83 14.46 4.77
N LYS A 94 5.55 14.64 4.46
CA LYS A 94 4.47 13.69 4.75
C LYS A 94 3.97 13.04 3.47
N ALA A 95 3.53 11.79 3.55
CA ALA A 95 2.81 11.13 2.48
C ALA A 95 1.33 11.53 2.48
N TYR A 96 0.71 11.58 1.30
CA TYR A 96 -0.68 11.99 1.14
C TYR A 96 -1.50 10.97 0.35
N ARG A 97 -2.80 10.94 0.62
CA ARG A 97 -3.82 10.32 -0.23
C ARG A 97 -4.62 11.41 -0.92
N LEU A 98 -4.80 11.28 -2.22
CA LEU A 98 -5.67 12.11 -3.03
C LEU A 98 -6.94 11.32 -3.37
N LYS A 99 -8.10 12.00 -3.32
CA LYS A 99 -9.38 11.42 -3.71
C LYS A 99 -10.16 12.41 -4.57
N PHE A 100 -10.35 12.08 -5.83
CA PHE A 100 -11.22 12.81 -6.75
C PHE A 100 -12.68 12.46 -6.43
N ASP A 101 -13.27 13.18 -5.47
CA ASP A 101 -14.55 12.85 -4.88
C ASP A 101 -15.71 13.30 -5.78
N LYS A 102 -16.60 12.37 -6.11
CA LYS A 102 -17.84 12.65 -6.87
C LYS A 102 -18.68 13.76 -6.22
N LYS A 103 -18.69 13.85 -4.89
CA LYS A 103 -19.44 14.87 -4.14
C LYS A 103 -18.92 16.30 -4.38
N LEU A 104 -17.67 16.44 -4.82
CA LEU A 104 -17.10 17.73 -5.25
C LEU A 104 -17.31 18.01 -6.74
N GLY A 105 -17.91 17.07 -7.49
CA GLY A 105 -18.02 17.12 -8.95
C GLY A 105 -16.72 16.73 -9.67
N ALA A 106 -15.74 16.17 -8.97
CA ALA A 106 -14.46 15.77 -9.55
C ALA A 106 -14.60 14.54 -10.46
N THR A 107 -13.78 14.49 -11.50
CA THR A 107 -13.69 13.38 -12.45
C THR A 107 -12.60 12.38 -12.04
N LYS A 108 -12.49 11.25 -12.74
CA LYS A 108 -11.34 10.35 -12.63
C LYS A 108 -10.21 10.89 -13.49
N HIS A 109 -8.95 10.77 -13.05
CA HIS A 109 -7.77 11.18 -13.80
C HIS A 109 -6.75 10.05 -13.89
N ASP A 110 -6.00 10.02 -14.98
CA ASP A 110 -4.80 9.19 -15.14
C ASP A 110 -3.58 10.00 -14.68
N MET A 111 -3.20 9.84 -13.44
CA MET A 111 -2.05 10.55 -12.87
C MET A 111 -0.70 9.90 -13.17
N LEU A 112 -0.68 8.80 -13.92
CA LEU A 112 0.54 8.05 -14.22
C LEU A 112 0.83 7.94 -15.71
N GLY A 113 -0.12 8.31 -16.58
CA GLY A 113 -0.01 8.12 -18.02
C GLY A 113 -0.05 6.64 -18.43
N LEU A 114 -0.75 5.80 -17.66
CA LEU A 114 -0.85 4.35 -17.91
C LEU A 114 -2.04 3.96 -18.82
N GLY A 115 -2.88 4.93 -19.17
CA GLY A 115 -4.05 4.71 -20.04
C GLY A 115 -5.31 4.31 -19.28
N TYR A 116 -5.35 4.49 -17.95
CA TYR A 116 -6.56 4.34 -17.14
C TYR A 116 -6.69 5.46 -16.12
N SER A 117 -7.93 5.82 -15.80
CA SER A 117 -8.23 6.89 -14.85
C SER A 117 -8.83 6.32 -13.58
N ALA A 118 -8.40 6.84 -12.42
CA ALA A 118 -8.88 6.43 -11.11
C ALA A 118 -9.24 7.64 -10.23
N ARG A 119 -9.93 7.36 -9.11
CA ARG A 119 -10.31 8.40 -8.15
C ARG A 119 -9.31 8.55 -7.02
N ASN A 120 -8.63 7.49 -6.66
CA ASN A 120 -7.72 7.48 -5.52
C ASN A 120 -6.28 7.30 -5.97
N TRP A 121 -5.41 8.18 -5.48
CA TRP A 121 -3.98 8.17 -5.76
C TRP A 121 -3.19 8.36 -4.48
N THR A 122 -1.98 7.88 -4.44
CA THR A 122 -1.08 8.02 -3.30
C THR A 122 0.15 8.83 -3.72
N LEU A 123 0.53 9.80 -2.87
CA LEU A 123 1.79 10.51 -2.95
C LEU A 123 2.70 9.97 -1.86
N LEU A 124 3.63 9.08 -2.22
CA LEU A 124 4.63 8.56 -1.29
C LEU A 124 5.75 9.59 -1.10
N ALA A 125 6.04 9.91 0.14
CA ALA A 125 7.08 10.87 0.50
C ALA A 125 8.49 10.29 0.40
N ASN A 126 8.62 8.96 0.50
CA ASN A 126 9.89 8.22 0.56
C ASN A 126 10.87 8.81 1.61
N VAL A 127 10.35 9.29 2.75
CA VAL A 127 11.12 10.03 3.74
C VAL A 127 12.21 9.17 4.42
N PHE A 128 11.99 7.87 4.51
CA PHE A 128 12.96 6.92 5.05
C PHE A 128 13.87 6.31 3.97
N ASP A 129 13.55 6.51 2.71
CA ASP A 129 14.35 6.07 1.57
C ASP A 129 15.06 7.26 0.92
N HIS A 130 16.29 7.53 1.32
CA HIS A 130 17.10 8.62 0.78
C HIS A 130 17.40 8.45 -0.72
N SER A 131 17.33 7.24 -1.26
CA SER A 131 17.45 6.98 -2.69
C SER A 131 16.18 7.29 -3.47
N MET A 132 15.02 7.29 -2.80
CA MET A 132 13.67 7.46 -3.33
C MET A 132 13.20 6.39 -4.32
N ILE A 133 13.99 5.37 -4.63
CA ILE A 133 13.70 4.39 -5.70
C ILE A 133 13.32 2.99 -5.20
N ARG A 134 13.42 2.69 -3.90
CA ARG A 134 13.19 1.33 -3.38
C ARG A 134 11.77 0.82 -3.66
N ASN A 135 10.76 1.66 -3.39
CA ASN A 135 9.38 1.33 -3.77
C ASN A 135 9.22 1.13 -5.27
N ALA A 136 9.78 2.03 -6.08
CA ALA A 136 9.73 1.96 -7.54
C ALA A 136 10.38 0.68 -8.09
N LEU A 137 11.55 0.32 -7.56
CA LEU A 137 12.26 -0.90 -7.94
C LEU A 137 11.46 -2.15 -7.55
N SER A 138 10.85 -2.17 -6.37
CA SER A 138 10.00 -3.28 -5.93
C SER A 138 8.78 -3.47 -6.82
N TYR A 139 8.10 -2.38 -7.22
CA TYR A 139 6.97 -2.45 -8.15
C TYR A 139 7.38 -2.93 -9.54
N HIS A 140 8.61 -2.60 -9.97
CA HIS A 140 9.17 -3.17 -11.19
C HIS A 140 9.40 -4.68 -11.06
N LEU A 141 9.99 -5.13 -9.96
CA LEU A 141 10.19 -6.57 -9.69
C LEU A 141 8.86 -7.34 -9.61
N GLU A 142 7.82 -6.77 -9.01
CA GLU A 142 6.48 -7.37 -9.01
C GLU A 142 6.00 -7.68 -10.42
N LYS A 143 6.17 -6.72 -11.33
CA LYS A 143 5.82 -6.89 -12.74
C LYS A 143 6.64 -7.97 -13.41
N GLU A 144 7.94 -8.01 -13.16
CA GLU A 144 8.85 -9.03 -13.74
C GLU A 144 8.52 -10.45 -13.24
N VAL A 145 8.17 -10.61 -11.97
CA VAL A 145 7.72 -11.92 -11.46
C VAL A 145 6.28 -12.24 -11.82
N GLY A 146 5.57 -11.30 -12.47
CA GLY A 146 4.21 -11.49 -12.97
C GLY A 146 3.15 -11.57 -11.88
N MET A 147 3.19 -10.68 -10.87
CA MET A 147 2.07 -10.54 -9.94
C MET A 147 0.82 -10.03 -10.65
N ASP A 148 -0.35 -10.40 -10.16
CA ASP A 148 -1.63 -10.09 -10.81
C ASP A 148 -1.92 -8.59 -10.84
N PHE A 149 -1.54 -7.88 -9.78
CA PHE A 149 -1.55 -6.43 -9.74
C PHE A 149 -0.21 -5.91 -9.22
N CYS A 150 0.36 -4.96 -9.96
CA CYS A 150 1.57 -4.25 -9.61
C CYS A 150 1.28 -2.76 -9.60
N PRO A 151 1.48 -2.03 -8.50
CA PRO A 151 1.23 -0.60 -8.49
C PRO A 151 2.07 0.14 -9.54
N GLY A 152 1.40 0.89 -10.40
CA GLY A 152 2.07 1.84 -11.27
C GLY A 152 2.61 3.01 -10.47
N TYR A 153 3.64 3.68 -10.99
CA TYR A 153 4.21 4.86 -10.33
C TYR A 153 4.77 5.87 -11.31
N LYS A 154 4.87 7.12 -10.86
CA LYS A 154 5.58 8.21 -11.54
C LYS A 154 6.14 9.18 -10.49
N PHE A 155 7.31 9.74 -10.74
CA PHE A 155 7.84 10.81 -9.89
C PHE A 155 7.30 12.16 -10.35
N ALA A 156 6.98 13.01 -9.38
CA ALA A 156 6.53 14.38 -9.64
C ALA A 156 6.96 15.32 -8.52
N ASP A 157 7.24 16.54 -8.85
CA ASP A 157 7.38 17.61 -7.87
C ASP A 157 6.01 17.99 -7.31
N VAL A 158 5.95 18.27 -6.02
CA VAL A 158 4.70 18.65 -5.34
C VAL A 158 4.84 20.01 -4.70
N VAL A 159 3.88 20.89 -5.00
CA VAL A 159 3.73 22.22 -4.40
C VAL A 159 2.37 22.29 -3.70
N ILE A 160 2.34 22.60 -2.41
CA ILE A 160 1.09 22.73 -1.64
C ILE A 160 0.98 24.17 -1.14
N ASN A 161 -0.10 24.86 -1.48
CA ASN A 161 -0.33 26.28 -1.14
C ASN A 161 0.90 27.15 -1.43
N GLY A 162 1.50 26.96 -2.60
CA GLY A 162 2.68 27.71 -3.03
C GLY A 162 4.01 27.26 -2.40
N ASN A 163 4.00 26.29 -1.46
CA ASN A 163 5.23 25.76 -0.86
C ASN A 163 5.68 24.48 -1.56
N TYR A 164 6.91 24.47 -2.05
CA TYR A 164 7.53 23.28 -2.61
C TYR A 164 7.78 22.23 -1.53
N ARG A 165 7.23 21.03 -1.74
CA ARG A 165 7.31 19.92 -0.79
C ARG A 165 8.31 18.85 -1.21
N GLY A 166 9.04 19.07 -2.30
CA GLY A 166 9.99 18.11 -2.88
C GLY A 166 9.35 17.16 -3.88
N THR A 167 10.15 16.26 -4.40
CA THR A 167 9.73 15.22 -5.34
C THR A 167 9.04 14.09 -4.59
N TYR A 168 7.88 13.66 -5.08
CA TYR A 168 7.09 12.55 -4.57
C TYR A 168 7.00 11.44 -5.60
N GLN A 169 6.76 10.23 -5.13
CA GLN A 169 6.34 9.13 -5.99
C GLN A 169 4.81 9.07 -5.96
N ILE A 170 4.18 9.47 -7.07
CA ILE A 170 2.75 9.20 -7.28
C ILE A 170 2.63 7.71 -7.56
N CYS A 171 1.69 7.03 -6.96
CA CYS A 171 1.42 5.63 -7.27
C CYS A 171 -0.06 5.28 -7.12
N ASP A 172 -0.43 4.14 -7.67
CA ASP A 172 -1.74 3.56 -7.45
C ASP A 172 -2.05 3.46 -5.96
N HIS A 173 -3.29 3.72 -5.63
CA HIS A 173 -3.81 3.30 -4.34
C HIS A 173 -4.24 1.83 -4.43
N VAL A 174 -3.79 1.00 -3.49
CA VAL A 174 -4.20 -0.40 -3.44
C VAL A 174 -5.65 -0.47 -3.00
N GLU A 175 -6.52 -0.71 -3.96
CA GLU A 175 -7.97 -0.81 -3.80
C GLU A 175 -8.56 -1.74 -4.87
N ILE A 176 -9.80 -2.12 -4.72
CA ILE A 176 -10.51 -2.90 -5.73
C ILE A 176 -10.85 -1.98 -6.92
N ASP A 177 -10.38 -2.32 -8.09
CA ASP A 177 -10.68 -1.69 -9.37
C ASP A 177 -10.21 -2.63 -10.48
N LYS A 178 -10.88 -2.60 -11.64
CA LYS A 178 -10.53 -3.44 -12.80
C LYS A 178 -9.09 -3.30 -13.30
N ASN A 179 -8.43 -2.18 -13.00
CA ASN A 179 -7.02 -1.91 -13.35
C ASN A 179 -6.08 -2.05 -12.15
N ARG A 180 -6.58 -2.47 -10.99
CA ARG A 180 -5.85 -2.66 -9.73
C ARG A 180 -6.11 -4.07 -9.20
N VAL A 181 -6.52 -4.21 -7.95
CA VAL A 181 -6.98 -5.52 -7.46
C VAL A 181 -8.33 -5.80 -8.10
N ASN A 182 -8.33 -6.62 -9.14
CA ASN A 182 -9.50 -6.88 -9.99
C ASN A 182 -10.32 -8.04 -9.43
N ILE A 183 -11.08 -7.76 -8.39
CA ILE A 183 -12.07 -8.65 -7.79
C ILE A 183 -13.42 -7.92 -7.71
N ASP A 184 -14.48 -8.64 -7.42
CA ASP A 184 -15.80 -8.05 -7.25
C ASP A 184 -15.83 -7.15 -6.01
N GLU A 185 -16.29 -5.89 -6.14
CA GLU A 185 -16.29 -4.89 -5.07
C GLU A 185 -17.32 -5.22 -3.98
N ASP A 186 -18.45 -5.84 -4.36
CA ASP A 186 -19.57 -6.10 -3.44
C ASP A 186 -19.36 -7.38 -2.63
N THR A 187 -18.66 -8.38 -3.19
CA THR A 187 -18.56 -9.73 -2.62
C THR A 187 -17.14 -10.19 -2.35
N GLY A 188 -16.15 -9.58 -3.00
CA GLY A 188 -14.74 -9.93 -2.83
C GLY A 188 -14.15 -9.41 -1.53
N TRP A 189 -13.13 -10.06 -1.04
CA TRP A 189 -12.42 -9.65 0.18
C TRP A 189 -11.05 -9.07 -0.15
N MET A 190 -10.76 -7.91 0.41
CA MET A 190 -9.42 -7.34 0.43
C MET A 190 -8.95 -7.19 1.89
N LEU A 191 -7.83 -7.78 2.22
CA LEU A 191 -7.43 -8.10 3.58
C LEU A 191 -5.95 -7.74 3.81
N GLU A 192 -5.59 -7.54 5.08
CA GLU A 192 -4.20 -7.40 5.51
C GLU A 192 -3.94 -8.27 6.75
N PHE A 193 -3.09 -9.30 6.63
CA PHE A 193 -2.50 -9.93 7.81
C PHE A 193 -1.65 -8.91 8.56
N GLN A 194 -1.83 -8.79 9.84
CA GLN A 194 -1.16 -7.81 10.67
C GLN A 194 -0.22 -8.47 11.69
N GLY A 195 0.90 -7.83 11.94
CA GLY A 195 1.79 -8.14 13.05
C GLY A 195 1.69 -7.15 14.22
N ARG A 196 0.87 -6.11 14.08
CA ARG A 196 0.79 -4.98 15.01
C ARG A 196 -0.50 -5.02 15.81
N GLY A 197 -0.37 -5.22 17.13
CA GLY A 197 -1.52 -5.27 18.02
C GLY A 197 -2.30 -3.96 18.16
N ASP A 198 -1.66 -2.79 17.88
CA ASP A 198 -2.33 -1.48 17.87
C ASP A 198 -3.36 -1.32 16.73
N MET A 199 -3.40 -2.26 15.78
CA MET A 199 -4.43 -2.29 14.76
C MET A 199 -5.78 -2.78 15.29
N LEU A 200 -5.85 -3.41 16.45
CA LEU A 200 -7.10 -3.88 17.06
C LEU A 200 -8.06 -2.76 17.46
N ASP A 201 -7.55 -1.54 17.60
CA ASP A 201 -8.38 -0.35 17.84
C ASP A 201 -9.12 0.15 16.57
N LYS A 202 -8.91 -0.51 15.43
CA LYS A 202 -9.61 -0.16 14.19
C LYS A 202 -10.91 -0.96 14.06
N PRO A 203 -11.99 -0.33 13.56
CA PRO A 203 -13.31 -0.97 13.48
C PRO A 203 -13.30 -2.31 12.75
N LEU A 204 -12.60 -2.39 11.62
CA LEU A 204 -12.56 -3.58 10.75
C LEU A 204 -11.32 -4.44 11.01
N CYS A 205 -10.92 -4.59 12.27
CA CYS A 205 -9.82 -5.44 12.67
C CYS A 205 -10.28 -6.50 13.67
N PHE A 206 -9.81 -7.73 13.51
CA PHE A 206 -10.07 -8.79 14.50
C PHE A 206 -8.80 -9.57 14.84
N SER A 207 -8.77 -10.12 16.06
CA SER A 207 -7.79 -11.12 16.48
C SER A 207 -8.50 -12.32 17.05
N LYS A 208 -8.32 -13.49 16.41
CA LYS A 208 -8.91 -14.76 16.87
C LYS A 208 -8.00 -15.92 16.49
N ASP A 209 -7.79 -16.83 17.41
CA ASP A 209 -6.99 -18.05 17.18
C ASP A 209 -5.59 -17.84 16.63
N GLY A 210 -4.94 -16.71 17.01
CA GLY A 210 -3.63 -16.33 16.55
C GLY A 210 -3.60 -15.66 15.18
N ILE A 211 -4.75 -15.37 14.58
CA ILE A 211 -4.88 -14.63 13.33
C ILE A 211 -5.26 -13.18 13.68
N LEU A 212 -4.42 -12.23 13.31
CA LEU A 212 -4.69 -10.80 13.39
C LEU A 212 -4.88 -10.27 11.97
N MET A 213 -6.08 -9.75 11.68
CA MET A 213 -6.51 -9.38 10.35
C MET A 213 -7.15 -7.99 10.36
N ASN A 214 -6.79 -7.17 9.37
CA ASN A 214 -7.47 -5.93 9.05
C ASN A 214 -8.21 -6.11 7.72
N ILE A 215 -9.51 -5.83 7.72
CA ILE A 215 -10.37 -5.93 6.53
C ILE A 215 -10.36 -4.58 5.82
N LYS A 216 -10.11 -4.59 4.51
CA LYS A 216 -10.15 -3.41 3.64
C LYS A 216 -11.37 -3.40 2.74
N ASN A 217 -11.93 -4.56 2.47
CA ASN A 217 -13.17 -4.78 1.77
C ASN A 217 -13.76 -6.13 2.23
N PRO A 218 -15.06 -6.23 2.44
CA PRO A 218 -16.08 -5.19 2.32
C PRO A 218 -16.01 -4.14 3.44
N GLU A 219 -16.54 -2.94 3.16
CA GLU A 219 -16.72 -1.87 4.14
C GLU A 219 -18.18 -1.82 4.59
N PRO A 220 -18.50 -1.61 5.88
CA PRO A 220 -19.88 -1.36 6.32
C PRO A 220 -20.35 0.00 5.80
N ALA A 221 -21.65 0.19 5.68
CA ALA A 221 -22.20 1.48 5.30
C ALA A 221 -21.91 2.58 6.35
N ASP A 222 -21.84 2.19 7.62
CA ASP A 222 -21.41 3.05 8.73
C ASP A 222 -20.44 2.27 9.65
N GLU A 223 -19.18 2.68 9.66
CA GLU A 223 -18.12 2.11 10.53
C GLU A 223 -18.37 2.38 12.03
N LYS A 224 -19.32 3.23 12.39
CA LYS A 224 -19.71 3.50 13.77
C LYS A 224 -20.85 2.60 14.26
N ASP A 225 -21.51 1.92 13.34
CA ASP A 225 -22.54 0.94 13.66
C ASP A 225 -21.89 -0.42 13.95
N GLU A 226 -21.83 -0.75 15.23
CA GLU A 226 -21.18 -2.00 15.70
C GLU A 226 -21.83 -3.25 15.09
N THR A 227 -23.12 -3.22 14.77
CA THR A 227 -23.82 -4.35 14.14
C THR A 227 -23.34 -4.53 12.71
N GLN A 228 -23.28 -3.46 11.92
CA GLN A 228 -22.79 -3.53 10.55
C GLN A 228 -21.31 -3.93 10.49
N VAL A 229 -20.49 -3.45 11.42
CA VAL A 229 -19.09 -3.85 11.56
C VAL A 229 -18.98 -5.35 11.89
N ALA A 230 -19.80 -5.84 12.83
CA ALA A 230 -19.82 -7.26 13.19
C ALA A 230 -20.27 -8.14 12.01
N ASP A 231 -21.26 -7.71 11.24
CA ASP A 231 -21.76 -8.43 10.05
C ASP A 231 -20.70 -8.56 8.96
N VAL A 232 -19.79 -7.58 8.84
CA VAL A 232 -18.64 -7.64 7.93
C VAL A 232 -17.56 -8.58 8.47
N ILE A 233 -17.25 -8.49 9.76
CA ILE A 233 -16.15 -9.26 10.36
C ILE A 233 -16.50 -10.76 10.47
N ALA A 234 -17.71 -11.11 10.89
CA ALA A 234 -18.07 -12.48 11.27
C ALA A 234 -17.81 -13.51 10.17
N PRO A 235 -18.28 -13.35 8.91
CA PRO A 235 -18.07 -14.36 7.87
C PRO A 235 -16.58 -14.55 7.53
N ILE A 236 -15.81 -13.46 7.53
CA ILE A 236 -14.36 -13.50 7.24
C ILE A 236 -13.63 -14.21 8.39
N GLN A 237 -13.91 -13.81 9.62
CA GLN A 237 -13.33 -14.41 10.82
C GLN A 237 -13.63 -15.92 10.90
N ASP A 238 -14.87 -16.32 10.62
CA ASP A 238 -15.27 -17.74 10.66
C ASP A 238 -14.61 -18.54 9.55
N TRP A 239 -14.45 -17.99 8.37
CA TRP A 239 -13.71 -18.64 7.30
C TRP A 239 -12.23 -18.84 7.68
N PHE A 240 -11.57 -17.83 8.23
CA PHE A 240 -10.16 -17.93 8.64
C PHE A 240 -9.96 -18.94 9.78
N THR A 241 -10.80 -18.92 10.79
CA THR A 241 -10.64 -19.79 11.97
C THR A 241 -11.14 -21.21 11.73
N GLY A 242 -12.22 -21.37 10.97
CA GLY A 242 -12.81 -22.67 10.66
C GLY A 242 -12.20 -23.37 9.44
N THR A 243 -12.17 -22.68 8.30
CA THR A 243 -11.75 -23.27 7.02
C THR A 243 -10.25 -23.12 6.79
N TRP A 244 -9.76 -21.87 6.67
CA TRP A 244 -8.37 -21.59 6.28
C TRP A 244 -7.37 -22.22 7.25
N LYS A 245 -7.51 -21.99 8.54
CA LYS A 245 -6.60 -22.52 9.58
C LYS A 245 -6.56 -24.04 9.58
N SER A 246 -7.72 -24.70 9.38
CA SER A 246 -7.80 -26.16 9.38
C SER A 246 -6.97 -26.83 8.28
N LYS A 247 -6.69 -26.12 7.19
CA LYS A 247 -5.90 -26.61 6.06
C LYS A 247 -4.40 -26.56 6.27
N TRP A 248 -3.96 -25.77 7.25
CA TRP A 248 -2.57 -25.68 7.66
C TRP A 248 -2.17 -26.69 8.75
N THR A 249 -3.12 -27.41 9.32
CA THR A 249 -2.88 -28.32 10.42
C THR A 249 -3.27 -29.75 10.07
N GLY A 250 -2.66 -30.72 10.75
CA GLY A 250 -2.97 -32.13 10.56
C GLY A 250 -2.11 -32.88 9.54
N SER A 251 -2.40 -34.15 9.33
CA SER A 251 -1.60 -35.07 8.49
C SER A 251 -1.64 -34.72 7.00
N ASN A 252 -2.69 -34.02 6.55
CA ASN A 252 -2.93 -33.71 5.14
C ASN A 252 -2.47 -32.32 4.72
N VAL A 253 -1.72 -31.61 5.56
CA VAL A 253 -1.29 -30.21 5.30
C VAL A 253 -0.60 -30.05 3.94
N PHE A 254 0.16 -31.02 3.47
CA PHE A 254 0.86 -31.01 2.18
C PHE A 254 0.10 -31.66 1.03
N ASP A 255 -1.09 -32.18 1.28
CA ASP A 255 -1.94 -32.69 0.21
C ASP A 255 -2.37 -31.56 -0.73
N THR A 256 -2.32 -31.83 -2.04
CA THR A 256 -2.54 -30.79 -3.05
C THR A 256 -3.99 -30.38 -3.22
N GLN A 257 -4.93 -31.23 -2.79
CA GLN A 257 -6.36 -31.00 -2.93
C GLN A 257 -7.03 -30.57 -1.64
N THR A 258 -6.53 -31.04 -0.50
CA THR A 258 -7.19 -30.88 0.80
C THR A 258 -6.36 -30.12 1.83
N GLY A 259 -5.05 -29.94 1.58
CA GLY A 259 -4.13 -29.18 2.44
C GLY A 259 -4.18 -27.67 2.19
N TRP A 260 -3.13 -26.97 2.59
CA TRP A 260 -3.04 -25.49 2.52
C TRP A 260 -3.27 -24.92 1.11
N ARG A 261 -2.95 -25.67 0.05
CA ARG A 261 -3.18 -25.27 -1.36
C ARG A 261 -4.64 -25.20 -1.74
N SER A 262 -5.53 -25.84 -0.98
CA SER A 262 -6.98 -25.78 -1.23
C SER A 262 -7.58 -24.42 -0.89
N VAL A 263 -6.91 -23.65 -0.03
CA VAL A 263 -7.38 -22.33 0.46
C VAL A 263 -6.40 -21.19 0.20
N ASN A 264 -5.30 -21.44 -0.51
CA ASN A 264 -4.33 -20.43 -0.88
C ASN A 264 -3.88 -20.63 -2.31
N ASP A 265 -3.72 -19.55 -3.05
CA ASP A 265 -3.06 -19.58 -4.34
C ASP A 265 -1.54 -19.68 -4.15
N GLU A 266 -1.00 -20.82 -4.52
CA GLU A 266 0.42 -21.13 -4.36
C GLU A 266 1.32 -20.21 -5.19
N GLU A 267 0.87 -19.82 -6.39
CA GLU A 267 1.67 -19.02 -7.30
C GLU A 267 1.84 -17.59 -6.78
N SER A 268 0.76 -16.94 -6.34
CA SER A 268 0.83 -15.60 -5.76
C SER A 268 1.66 -15.58 -4.47
N LEU A 269 1.53 -16.64 -3.64
CA LEU A 269 2.32 -16.76 -2.42
C LEU A 269 3.83 -16.93 -2.71
N ILE A 270 4.20 -17.72 -3.73
CA ILE A 270 5.58 -17.86 -4.19
C ILE A 270 6.12 -16.51 -4.67
N LYS A 271 5.38 -15.79 -5.49
CA LYS A 271 5.79 -14.48 -6.02
C LYS A 271 5.99 -13.48 -4.89
N PHE A 272 5.03 -13.39 -3.96
CA PHE A 272 5.13 -12.52 -2.79
C PHE A 272 6.36 -12.84 -1.94
N TRP A 273 6.59 -14.12 -1.64
CA TRP A 273 7.75 -14.59 -0.87
C TRP A 273 9.06 -14.24 -1.59
N ILE A 274 9.17 -14.54 -2.88
CA ILE A 274 10.37 -14.23 -3.67
C ILE A 274 10.71 -12.74 -3.60
N ILE A 275 9.75 -11.86 -3.82
CA ILE A 275 10.01 -10.42 -3.81
C ILE A 275 10.47 -9.98 -2.43
N THR A 276 9.78 -10.42 -1.38
CA THR A 276 10.10 -10.02 0.00
C THR A 276 11.50 -10.48 0.41
N GLU A 277 11.89 -11.71 0.03
CA GLU A 277 13.23 -12.24 0.33
C GLU A 277 14.33 -11.58 -0.53
N LEU A 278 14.12 -11.41 -1.84
CA LEU A 278 15.09 -10.78 -2.73
C LEU A 278 15.37 -9.33 -2.38
N THR A 279 14.37 -8.63 -1.90
CA THR A 279 14.51 -7.23 -1.51
C THR A 279 15.03 -7.07 -0.08
N GLY A 280 15.15 -8.15 0.68
CA GLY A 280 15.53 -8.11 2.09
C GLY A 280 14.57 -7.25 2.91
N ASP A 281 13.27 -7.34 2.62
CA ASP A 281 12.28 -6.45 3.22
C ASP A 281 11.84 -6.94 4.60
N TYR A 282 12.54 -6.43 5.61
CA TYR A 282 12.25 -6.76 7.01
C TYR A 282 10.82 -6.43 7.43
N ASP A 283 10.24 -5.34 6.93
CA ASP A 283 8.87 -4.91 7.27
C ASP A 283 7.79 -5.61 6.42
N GLY A 284 8.20 -6.28 5.34
CA GLY A 284 7.29 -6.89 4.37
C GLY A 284 6.40 -8.01 4.92
N TRP A 285 6.79 -8.63 6.02
CA TRP A 285 5.99 -9.62 6.73
C TRP A 285 5.15 -9.03 7.87
N MET A 286 5.34 -7.75 8.20
CA MET A 286 4.57 -7.07 9.24
C MET A 286 3.12 -6.83 8.80
N THR A 287 2.94 -6.49 7.51
CA THR A 287 1.62 -6.29 6.90
C THR A 287 1.60 -6.97 5.54
N VAL A 288 0.88 -8.08 5.42
CA VAL A 288 0.75 -8.83 4.17
C VAL A 288 -0.63 -8.63 3.59
N LYS A 289 -0.68 -8.06 2.40
CA LYS A 289 -1.94 -7.88 1.66
C LYS A 289 -2.36 -9.18 1.02
N ALA A 290 -3.67 -9.43 1.06
CA ALA A 290 -4.29 -10.58 0.44
C ALA A 290 -5.68 -10.23 -0.07
N TYR A 291 -6.18 -10.97 -1.03
CA TYR A 291 -7.51 -10.79 -1.58
C TYR A 291 -8.12 -12.13 -1.99
N LYS A 292 -9.43 -12.18 -2.06
CA LYS A 292 -10.18 -13.38 -2.39
C LYS A 292 -11.48 -13.01 -3.12
N GLU A 293 -11.78 -13.68 -4.23
CA GLU A 293 -13.10 -13.65 -4.86
C GLU A 293 -14.12 -14.44 -4.04
N ALA A 294 -15.39 -14.07 -4.16
CA ALA A 294 -16.46 -14.73 -3.42
C ALA A 294 -16.65 -16.19 -3.85
N ASP A 295 -16.52 -16.48 -5.13
CA ASP A 295 -16.73 -17.78 -5.76
C ASP A 295 -15.48 -18.67 -5.78
N GLU A 296 -14.34 -18.15 -5.28
CA GLU A 296 -13.11 -18.93 -5.10
C GLU A 296 -12.91 -19.34 -3.63
N ASP A 297 -12.29 -20.48 -3.42
CA ASP A 297 -11.87 -20.93 -2.09
C ASP A 297 -10.47 -20.44 -1.72
N LYS A 298 -9.74 -19.79 -2.65
CA LYS A 298 -8.33 -19.46 -2.50
C LYS A 298 -8.09 -17.99 -2.18
N LEU A 299 -7.19 -17.80 -1.24
CA LEU A 299 -6.63 -16.49 -0.91
C LEU A 299 -5.41 -16.23 -1.80
N HIS A 300 -5.38 -15.08 -2.45
CA HIS A 300 -4.27 -14.55 -3.25
C HIS A 300 -3.46 -13.56 -2.43
N TYR A 301 -2.14 -13.46 -2.67
CA TYR A 301 -1.21 -12.65 -1.91
C TYR A 301 -0.62 -11.52 -2.78
N GLY A 302 -0.62 -10.32 -2.24
CA GLY A 302 -0.13 -9.13 -2.92
C GLY A 302 -1.18 -8.01 -3.01
N PRO A 303 -0.81 -6.89 -3.65
CA PRO A 303 0.54 -6.53 -4.10
C PRO A 303 1.49 -6.31 -2.92
N VAL A 304 2.80 -6.32 -3.17
CA VAL A 304 3.76 -5.86 -2.16
C VAL A 304 3.62 -4.34 -1.99
N TRP A 305 3.92 -3.85 -0.79
CA TRP A 305 3.71 -2.46 -0.44
C TRP A 305 4.73 -2.02 0.61
N ASP A 306 5.06 -0.71 0.64
CA ASP A 306 5.87 -0.10 1.70
C ASP A 306 7.30 -0.64 1.77
N LYS A 307 8.01 -0.60 0.65
CA LYS A 307 9.35 -1.16 0.46
C LYS A 307 10.49 -0.15 0.72
N ASP A 308 10.20 0.96 1.39
CA ASP A 308 11.20 1.98 1.70
C ASP A 308 12.27 1.52 2.71
N LEU A 309 11.98 0.51 3.51
CA LEU A 309 12.94 -0.13 4.42
C LEU A 309 13.65 -1.37 3.82
N ALA A 310 13.35 -1.76 2.58
CA ALA A 310 14.00 -2.86 1.89
C ALA A 310 15.41 -2.53 1.38
N TYR A 311 16.08 -3.50 0.77
CA TYR A 311 17.39 -3.35 0.13
C TYR A 311 18.48 -2.83 1.09
N GLY A 312 18.54 -3.38 2.29
CA GLY A 312 19.52 -3.00 3.31
C GLY A 312 19.30 -1.62 3.95
N ASN A 313 18.12 -1.03 3.81
CA ASN A 313 17.80 0.27 4.41
C ASN A 313 17.30 0.17 5.86
N TYR A 314 17.26 -1.03 6.43
CA TYR A 314 16.90 -1.26 7.83
C TYR A 314 18.10 -1.75 8.63
N SER A 315 18.46 -1.04 9.68
CA SER A 315 19.68 -1.30 10.47
C SER A 315 19.69 -2.63 11.26
N GLY A 316 18.57 -3.33 11.32
CA GLY A 316 18.42 -4.62 12.01
C GLY A 316 18.54 -5.84 11.09
N GLU A 317 18.81 -5.64 9.80
CA GLU A 317 18.91 -6.74 8.83
C GLU A 317 20.10 -7.66 9.07
N ASN A 318 19.83 -8.97 8.97
CA ASN A 318 20.85 -9.99 8.83
C ASN A 318 20.80 -10.54 7.41
N SER A 319 21.70 -10.08 6.55
CA SER A 319 21.76 -10.43 5.13
C SER A 319 22.11 -11.90 4.83
N ASN A 320 22.42 -12.70 5.86
CA ASN A 320 22.85 -14.08 5.69
C ASN A 320 21.73 -15.12 5.89
N VAL A 321 20.53 -14.69 6.18
CA VAL A 321 19.37 -15.57 6.42
C VAL A 321 18.15 -15.03 5.69
N PHE A 322 17.22 -15.90 5.38
CA PHE A 322 15.93 -15.47 4.84
C PHE A 322 15.18 -14.62 5.88
N ILE A 323 14.57 -13.53 5.42
CA ILE A 323 13.78 -12.65 6.29
C ILE A 323 12.64 -13.42 6.96
N SER A 324 11.98 -14.30 6.21
CA SER A 324 10.93 -15.18 6.73
C SER A 324 11.39 -16.12 7.85
N ASP A 325 12.68 -16.46 7.94
CA ASP A 325 13.22 -17.28 9.02
C ASP A 325 13.48 -16.49 10.31
N THR A 326 13.73 -15.20 10.19
CA THR A 326 14.07 -14.34 11.34
C THR A 326 12.86 -13.62 11.91
N GLN A 327 11.85 -13.38 11.10
CA GLN A 327 10.67 -12.62 11.47
C GLN A 327 9.51 -13.50 11.96
N ASN A 328 8.94 -13.11 13.08
CA ASN A 328 7.66 -13.62 13.57
C ASN A 328 6.69 -12.43 13.68
N SER A 329 6.55 -11.69 12.59
CA SER A 329 5.98 -10.35 12.59
C SER A 329 4.47 -10.31 12.31
N SER A 330 3.95 -11.33 11.62
CA SER A 330 2.49 -11.48 11.44
C SER A 330 2.04 -12.91 11.71
N SER A 331 0.74 -13.11 11.86
CA SER A 331 0.18 -14.45 12.02
C SER A 331 0.51 -15.36 10.83
N LEU A 332 0.62 -14.80 9.63
CA LEU A 332 1.00 -15.57 8.44
C LEU A 332 2.41 -16.16 8.54
N THR A 333 3.38 -15.44 9.09
CA THR A 333 4.77 -15.93 9.16
C THR A 333 4.93 -17.19 10.00
N GLY A 334 4.10 -17.39 11.02
CA GLY A 334 4.04 -18.64 11.77
C GLY A 334 3.68 -19.84 10.88
N TYR A 335 2.66 -19.69 10.04
CA TYR A 335 2.25 -20.75 9.10
C TYR A 335 3.29 -21.01 8.01
N LEU A 336 3.98 -19.99 7.54
CA LEU A 336 5.07 -20.14 6.58
C LEU A 336 6.21 -20.98 7.18
N LYS A 337 6.68 -20.65 8.37
CA LYS A 337 7.76 -21.37 9.06
C LYS A 337 7.38 -22.81 9.44
N ASP A 338 6.19 -22.98 10.00
CA ASP A 338 5.78 -24.26 10.54
C ASP A 338 5.43 -25.27 9.46
N TYR A 339 4.94 -24.81 8.31
CA TYR A 339 4.40 -25.68 7.27
C TYR A 339 4.97 -25.42 5.88
N LEU A 340 4.93 -24.20 5.36
CA LEU A 340 5.22 -23.90 3.96
C LEU A 340 6.66 -24.27 3.58
N PHE A 341 7.63 -23.85 4.39
CA PHE A 341 9.06 -24.11 4.12
C PHE A 341 9.45 -25.58 4.34
N LYS A 342 8.61 -26.36 4.98
CA LYS A 342 8.75 -27.81 5.14
C LYS A 342 8.13 -28.58 3.96
N ASP A 343 7.38 -27.90 3.08
CA ASP A 343 6.80 -28.52 1.90
C ASP A 343 7.83 -28.55 0.76
N PRO A 344 8.35 -29.75 0.39
CA PRO A 344 9.39 -29.87 -0.64
C PRO A 344 8.92 -29.44 -2.03
N ARG A 345 7.60 -29.51 -2.31
CA ARG A 345 7.03 -29.10 -3.60
C ARG A 345 6.99 -27.58 -3.71
N PHE A 346 6.62 -26.88 -2.65
CA PHE A 346 6.68 -25.41 -2.61
C PHE A 346 8.10 -24.93 -2.83
N MET A 347 9.06 -25.44 -2.08
CA MET A 347 10.48 -25.06 -2.20
C MET A 347 11.06 -25.41 -3.56
N ALA A 348 10.66 -26.50 -4.18
CA ALA A 348 11.08 -26.85 -5.54
C ALA A 348 10.54 -25.85 -6.58
N LYS A 349 9.26 -25.49 -6.51
CA LYS A 349 8.65 -24.49 -7.40
C LYS A 349 9.27 -23.10 -7.21
N ALA A 350 9.46 -22.66 -5.98
CA ALA A 350 10.08 -21.38 -5.66
C ALA A 350 11.52 -21.29 -6.23
N LYS A 351 12.32 -22.36 -6.10
CA LYS A 351 13.67 -22.44 -6.69
C LYS A 351 13.67 -22.36 -8.21
N VAL A 352 12.69 -22.97 -8.87
CA VAL A 352 12.55 -22.89 -10.34
C VAL A 352 12.16 -21.47 -10.77
N ARG A 353 11.30 -20.81 -10.01
CA ARG A 353 10.87 -19.44 -10.31
C ARG A 353 12.00 -18.42 -10.14
N LEU A 354 12.84 -18.58 -9.10
CA LEU A 354 14.02 -17.74 -8.86
C LEU A 354 15.09 -17.83 -9.97
N LYS A 355 15.08 -18.89 -10.80
CA LYS A 355 16.06 -19.09 -11.88
C LYS A 355 15.61 -18.52 -13.22
N LYS A 356 14.37 -18.11 -13.34
CA LYS A 356 13.80 -17.45 -14.52
C LYS A 356 13.96 -15.94 -14.42
#